data_4a608553abb79e6c3860b64802abb66b
#
_entry.id   4a608553abb79e6c3860b64802abb66b
#
_cell.length_a   1.000
_cell.length_b   1.000
_cell.length_c   1.000
_cell.angle_alpha   90.00
_cell.angle_beta   90.00
_cell.angle_gamma   90.00
#
_symmetry.space_group_name_H-M   'P 1'
#
loop_
_entity.id
_entity.type
_entity.pdbx_description
1 polymer ?
#
loop_
_entity_poly.entity_id
_entity_poly.type
_entity_poly.pdbx_seq_one_letter_code
_entity_poly.pdbx_strand_id
1 'polypeptide(L)'
;MKILKVVKRIFIVLFCLIFVLVLGYSGTLLFENIQAHQKIANIEKSIQPIDALNINPKVQLVSIGEAAHGSSDFQELKLDVLKKLVQEDGFTAFALEADYGECATINRYIQGKEGSIDKMLQNFSFPIYHTEQMKNLIQWMHDYNQSAPKDKKLRFYGFDMQNPETSYDFLKHYCLSHGYATEEELDSVLGNESITLDAQNAQKVVDFLRGVRDKMGNYNPSIDDDRDAALEINSVTQAANTWLSTPSQNANTTDGSNSRDADMAKNVEALLKIEEKIGSGKMLIAAHNGHVGKSIYSKIMGNTMGVILSKDLGEKYYAIGTDFWEVTDNIKTFGARERSIQKFISADPLAAQARFAKDGKYFLDFSAIADQNSKIYQLIHSPMRMGDVGEGYMWMMRLFPNQSSRIKVEPSQMFDSMIFVYKAKPIQIF
;
A
#
# COMPACT_ATOMS: atom_id res chain seq x y z
N MET A 1 27.06 23.71 48.72
CA MET A 1 26.05 22.87 49.40
C MET A 1 24.58 23.35 49.18
N LYS A 2 24.22 24.62 49.31
CA LYS A 2 22.84 25.11 49.08
C LYS A 2 22.34 24.96 47.63
N ILE A 3 23.17 25.26 46.62
CA ILE A 3 22.82 25.15 45.20
C ILE A 3 22.54 23.69 44.82
N LEU A 4 23.32 22.72 45.30
CA LEU A 4 23.11 21.28 45.01
C LEU A 4 21.77 20.79 45.58
N LYS A 5 21.31 21.29 46.76
CA LYS A 5 20.03 20.97 47.35
C LYS A 5 18.87 21.57 46.53
N VAL A 6 19.02 22.75 45.96
CA VAL A 6 18.02 23.38 45.10
C VAL A 6 17.89 22.61 43.79
N VAL A 7 19.02 22.30 43.14
CA VAL A 7 19.07 21.49 41.90
C VAL A 7 18.39 20.13 42.12
N LYS A 8 18.72 19.42 43.22
CA LYS A 8 18.09 18.14 43.55
C LYS A 8 16.56 18.28 43.76
N ARG A 9 16.07 19.34 44.38
CA ARG A 9 14.60 19.59 44.53
C ARG A 9 13.95 19.84 43.19
N ILE A 10 14.55 20.61 42.29
CA ILE A 10 14.06 20.86 40.95
C ILE A 10 13.95 19.53 40.17
N PHE A 11 14.98 18.71 40.23
CA PHE A 11 14.96 17.37 39.60
C PHE A 11 13.85 16.46 40.14
N ILE A 12 13.63 16.46 41.45
CA ILE A 12 12.54 15.67 42.08
C ILE A 12 11.18 16.19 41.61
N VAL A 13 10.96 17.50 41.58
CA VAL A 13 9.69 18.08 41.11
C VAL A 13 9.45 17.76 39.64
N LEU A 14 10.47 17.93 38.79
CA LEU A 14 10.36 17.59 37.38
C LEU A 14 10.07 16.10 37.18
N PHE A 15 10.76 15.22 37.90
CA PHE A 15 10.51 13.79 37.88
C PHE A 15 9.08 13.42 38.29
N CYS A 16 8.59 14.03 39.39
CA CYS A 16 7.21 13.82 39.83
C CYS A 16 6.18 14.33 38.80
N LEU A 17 6.42 15.48 38.18
CA LEU A 17 5.56 16.00 37.12
C LEU A 17 5.54 15.08 35.89
N ILE A 18 6.70 14.63 35.41
CA ILE A 18 6.80 13.68 34.31
C ILE A 18 6.09 12.37 34.67
N PHE A 19 6.29 11.85 35.87
CA PHE A 19 5.64 10.63 36.33
C PHE A 19 4.13 10.73 36.33
N VAL A 20 3.57 11.87 36.84
CA VAL A 20 2.11 12.14 36.82
C VAL A 20 1.60 12.23 35.37
N LEU A 21 2.32 12.89 34.48
CA LEU A 21 1.94 12.98 33.06
C LEU A 21 1.94 11.60 32.39
N VAL A 22 2.96 10.77 32.65
CA VAL A 22 3.03 9.39 32.12
C VAL A 22 1.90 8.54 32.66
N LEU A 23 1.59 8.61 33.96
CA LEU A 23 0.46 7.87 34.55
C LEU A 23 -0.88 8.34 33.96
N GLY A 24 -1.07 9.66 33.81
CA GLY A 24 -2.28 10.23 33.21
C GLY A 24 -2.45 9.75 31.76
N TYR A 25 -1.39 9.84 30.97
CA TYR A 25 -1.41 9.37 29.58
C TYR A 25 -1.68 7.86 29.47
N SER A 26 -0.99 7.04 30.28
CA SER A 26 -1.22 5.60 30.32
C SER A 26 -2.66 5.25 30.74
N GLY A 27 -3.22 6.02 31.68
CA GLY A 27 -4.62 5.90 32.10
C GLY A 27 -5.59 6.20 30.95
N THR A 28 -5.31 7.25 30.15
CA THR A 28 -6.15 7.56 28.98
C THR A 28 -6.08 6.47 27.91
N LEU A 29 -4.90 5.91 27.62
CA LEU A 29 -4.74 4.80 26.68
C LEU A 29 -5.51 3.54 27.13
N LEU A 30 -5.41 3.21 28.43
CA LEU A 30 -6.15 2.08 28.98
C LEU A 30 -7.66 2.30 28.88
N PHE A 31 -8.14 3.49 29.20
CA PHE A 31 -9.54 3.85 29.09
C PHE A 31 -10.04 3.76 27.63
N GLU A 32 -9.30 4.33 26.67
CA GLU A 32 -9.62 4.22 25.23
C GLU A 32 -9.74 2.75 24.81
N ASN A 33 -8.79 1.91 25.17
CA ASN A 33 -8.81 0.48 24.85
C ASN A 33 -10.01 -0.25 25.48
N ILE A 34 -10.36 0.05 26.74
CA ILE A 34 -11.52 -0.56 27.41
C ILE A 34 -12.81 -0.12 26.74
N GLN A 35 -12.95 1.15 26.41
CA GLN A 35 -14.15 1.68 25.74
C GLN A 35 -14.29 1.08 24.32
N ALA A 36 -13.23 1.04 23.57
CA ALA A 36 -13.23 0.47 22.22
C ALA A 36 -13.55 -1.04 22.23
N HIS A 37 -13.16 -1.77 23.28
CA HIS A 37 -13.43 -3.19 23.42
C HIS A 37 -14.84 -3.53 23.92
N GLN A 38 -15.69 -2.55 24.22
CA GLN A 38 -17.08 -2.83 24.61
C GLN A 38 -17.87 -3.42 23.43
N LYS A 39 -18.81 -4.32 23.73
CA LYS A 39 -19.70 -4.87 22.71
C LYS A 39 -20.66 -3.80 22.21
N ILE A 40 -20.73 -3.64 20.90
CA ILE A 40 -21.74 -2.82 20.24
C ILE A 40 -23.06 -3.61 20.18
N ALA A 41 -24.16 -2.99 20.60
CA ALA A 41 -25.45 -3.64 20.57
C ALA A 41 -25.86 -4.03 19.13
N ASN A 42 -26.38 -5.24 18.97
CA ASN A 42 -26.82 -5.80 17.68
C ASN A 42 -25.74 -5.87 16.58
N ILE A 43 -24.46 -5.85 16.93
CA ILE A 43 -23.35 -5.91 15.96
C ILE A 43 -23.44 -7.14 15.04
N GLU A 44 -23.97 -8.24 15.55
CA GLU A 44 -24.11 -9.51 14.82
C GLU A 44 -24.96 -9.37 13.54
N LYS A 45 -25.83 -8.38 13.47
CA LYS A 45 -26.65 -8.09 12.27
C LYS A 45 -25.84 -7.40 11.16
N SER A 46 -24.71 -6.79 11.51
CA SER A 46 -23.85 -6.03 10.58
C SER A 46 -22.55 -6.78 10.25
N ILE A 47 -22.23 -7.86 10.98
CA ILE A 47 -21.10 -8.74 10.67
C ILE A 47 -21.44 -9.55 9.43
N GLN A 48 -20.71 -9.31 8.33
CA GLN A 48 -20.85 -10.02 7.08
C GLN A 48 -19.53 -10.70 6.70
N PRO A 49 -19.58 -11.82 5.98
CA PRO A 49 -18.37 -12.40 5.39
C PRO A 49 -17.86 -11.52 4.24
N ILE A 50 -16.59 -11.70 3.84
CA ILE A 50 -15.98 -10.95 2.72
C ILE A 50 -16.74 -11.19 1.41
N ASP A 51 -17.30 -12.37 1.23
CA ASP A 51 -18.12 -12.73 0.06
C ASP A 51 -19.38 -11.87 -0.10
N ALA A 52 -19.78 -11.13 0.94
CA ALA A 52 -20.87 -10.15 0.85
C ALA A 52 -20.48 -8.85 0.14
N LEU A 53 -19.21 -8.67 -0.20
CA LEU A 53 -18.75 -7.54 -1.02
C LEU A 53 -19.55 -7.52 -2.34
N ASN A 54 -20.24 -6.41 -2.57
CA ASN A 54 -21.03 -6.19 -3.79
C ASN A 54 -20.70 -4.79 -4.32
N ILE A 55 -20.20 -4.71 -5.54
CA ILE A 55 -19.69 -3.48 -6.13
C ILE A 55 -20.64 -2.98 -7.22
N ASN A 56 -20.89 -1.67 -7.22
CA ASN A 56 -21.65 -1.06 -8.31
C ASN A 56 -20.95 -1.35 -9.67
N PRO A 57 -21.67 -1.82 -10.69
CA PRO A 57 -21.09 -2.11 -12.01
C PRO A 57 -20.32 -0.96 -12.68
N LYS A 58 -20.60 0.30 -12.27
CA LYS A 58 -19.86 1.48 -12.77
C LYS A 58 -18.44 1.58 -12.23
N VAL A 59 -18.12 0.88 -11.14
CA VAL A 59 -16.78 0.92 -10.53
C VAL A 59 -15.79 0.26 -11.48
N GLN A 60 -14.73 0.98 -11.77
CA GLN A 60 -13.61 0.54 -12.61
C GLN A 60 -12.36 0.25 -11.78
N LEU A 61 -12.18 1.00 -10.69
CA LEU A 61 -11.04 0.87 -9.80
C LEU A 61 -11.51 0.55 -8.39
N VAL A 62 -11.09 -0.61 -7.87
CA VAL A 62 -11.21 -0.96 -6.46
C VAL A 62 -9.85 -0.88 -5.82
N SER A 63 -9.76 -0.30 -4.64
CA SER A 63 -8.56 -0.41 -3.82
C SER A 63 -8.83 -1.24 -2.57
N ILE A 64 -7.83 -2.02 -2.15
CA ILE A 64 -7.77 -2.61 -0.82
C ILE A 64 -6.59 -2.03 -0.07
N GLY A 65 -6.88 -1.41 1.06
CA GLY A 65 -5.87 -0.88 1.96
C GLY A 65 -5.40 -1.91 2.97
N GLU A 66 -4.17 -1.77 3.47
CA GLU A 66 -3.68 -2.52 4.62
C GLU A 66 -3.32 -1.58 5.78
N ALA A 67 -3.75 -1.95 7.00
CA ALA A 67 -3.49 -1.18 8.22
C ALA A 67 -2.11 -1.49 8.85
N ALA A 68 -1.46 -2.56 8.39
CA ALA A 68 -0.12 -2.98 8.82
C ALA A 68 0.56 -3.79 7.73
N HIS A 69 1.73 -3.36 7.29
CA HIS A 69 2.47 -3.99 6.18
C HIS A 69 2.94 -5.42 6.51
N GLY A 70 3.39 -5.64 7.74
CA GLY A 70 3.95 -6.92 8.16
C GLY A 70 2.94 -7.94 8.70
N SER A 71 1.65 -7.85 8.26
CA SER A 71 0.59 -8.78 8.66
C SER A 71 0.20 -9.74 7.54
N SER A 72 0.21 -11.05 7.83
CA SER A 72 -0.21 -12.09 6.89
C SER A 72 -1.70 -12.04 6.57
N ASP A 73 -2.53 -11.67 7.54
CA ASP A 73 -3.98 -11.58 7.35
C ASP A 73 -4.34 -10.52 6.28
N PHE A 74 -3.66 -9.37 6.28
CA PHE A 74 -3.90 -8.34 5.25
C PHE A 74 -3.35 -8.75 3.88
N GLN A 75 -2.26 -9.53 3.85
CA GLN A 75 -1.76 -10.10 2.60
C GLN A 75 -2.76 -11.12 2.00
N GLU A 76 -3.38 -11.98 2.83
CA GLU A 76 -4.41 -12.95 2.41
C GLU A 76 -5.64 -12.25 1.82
N LEU A 77 -6.10 -11.15 2.43
CA LEU A 77 -7.26 -10.39 1.98
C LEU A 77 -7.12 -9.88 0.54
N LYS A 78 -5.89 -9.59 0.07
CA LYS A 78 -5.66 -9.19 -1.33
C LYS A 78 -6.13 -10.27 -2.31
N LEU A 79 -5.82 -11.53 -2.02
CA LEU A 79 -6.26 -12.66 -2.85
C LEU A 79 -7.77 -12.91 -2.72
N ASP A 80 -8.33 -12.84 -1.52
CA ASP A 80 -9.75 -13.10 -1.30
C ASP A 80 -10.61 -12.08 -2.06
N VAL A 81 -10.27 -10.79 -1.94
CA VAL A 81 -10.96 -9.71 -2.66
C VAL A 81 -10.73 -9.83 -4.17
N LEU A 82 -9.51 -10.13 -4.62
CA LEU A 82 -9.22 -10.31 -6.05
C LEU A 82 -10.06 -11.44 -6.66
N LYS A 83 -10.14 -12.59 -5.99
CA LYS A 83 -10.98 -13.71 -6.45
C LYS A 83 -12.44 -13.31 -6.63
N LYS A 84 -12.99 -12.61 -5.65
CA LYS A 84 -14.37 -12.14 -5.68
C LYS A 84 -14.61 -11.22 -6.89
N LEU A 85 -13.75 -10.20 -7.07
CA LEU A 85 -13.88 -9.23 -8.16
C LEU A 85 -13.69 -9.85 -9.55
N VAL A 86 -12.77 -10.81 -9.68
CA VAL A 86 -12.55 -11.52 -10.95
C VAL A 86 -13.76 -12.40 -11.31
N GLN A 87 -14.28 -13.15 -10.34
CA GLN A 87 -15.34 -14.14 -10.58
C GLN A 87 -16.71 -13.50 -10.79
N GLU A 88 -17.03 -12.42 -10.09
CA GLU A 88 -18.37 -11.84 -10.09
C GLU A 88 -18.46 -10.51 -10.87
N ASP A 89 -17.39 -9.69 -10.84
CA ASP A 89 -17.41 -8.34 -11.40
C ASP A 89 -16.58 -8.18 -12.66
N GLY A 90 -15.86 -9.25 -13.09
CA GLY A 90 -15.09 -9.30 -14.33
C GLY A 90 -13.82 -8.44 -14.33
N PHE A 91 -13.20 -8.26 -13.17
CA PHE A 91 -11.89 -7.59 -13.08
C PHE A 91 -10.81 -8.43 -13.76
N THR A 92 -9.88 -7.78 -14.48
CA THR A 92 -8.82 -8.47 -15.23
C THR A 92 -7.41 -7.97 -14.86
N ALA A 93 -7.29 -7.05 -13.91
CA ALA A 93 -6.00 -6.56 -13.48
C ALA A 93 -5.90 -6.43 -11.96
N PHE A 94 -4.69 -6.74 -11.47
CA PHE A 94 -4.26 -6.47 -10.10
C PHE A 94 -3.00 -5.62 -10.14
N ALA A 95 -2.93 -4.58 -9.31
CA ALA A 95 -1.74 -3.76 -9.17
C ALA A 95 -1.32 -3.58 -7.70
N LEU A 96 -0.02 -3.59 -7.46
CA LEU A 96 0.58 -3.58 -6.12
C LEU A 96 1.38 -2.30 -5.90
N GLU A 97 1.44 -1.83 -4.65
CA GLU A 97 2.38 -0.80 -4.19
C GLU A 97 3.81 -1.38 -4.21
N ALA A 98 4.33 -1.55 -5.40
CA ALA A 98 5.68 -2.04 -5.70
C ALA A 98 6.13 -1.50 -7.04
N ASP A 99 7.42 -1.55 -7.32
CA ASP A 99 7.98 -1.05 -8.57
C ASP A 99 7.44 -1.79 -9.80
N TYR A 100 7.27 -1.02 -10.88
CA TYR A 100 6.73 -1.59 -12.11
C TYR A 100 7.62 -2.72 -12.66
N GLY A 101 8.94 -2.54 -12.70
CA GLY A 101 9.88 -3.54 -13.23
C GLY A 101 9.82 -4.89 -12.50
N GLU A 102 9.69 -4.87 -11.16
CA GLU A 102 9.50 -6.08 -10.34
C GLU A 102 8.21 -6.80 -10.74
N CYS A 103 7.11 -6.05 -10.79
CA CYS A 103 5.78 -6.57 -11.09
C CYS A 103 5.64 -7.03 -12.55
N ALA A 104 6.32 -6.39 -13.51
CA ALA A 104 6.35 -6.80 -14.91
C ALA A 104 6.95 -8.21 -15.08
N THR A 105 7.93 -8.58 -14.25
CA THR A 105 8.50 -9.93 -14.23
C THR A 105 7.45 -10.96 -13.80
N ILE A 106 6.67 -10.65 -12.77
CA ILE A 106 5.53 -11.48 -12.34
C ILE A 106 4.47 -11.56 -13.45
N ASN A 107 4.15 -10.43 -14.07
CA ASN A 107 3.18 -10.41 -15.16
C ASN A 107 3.58 -11.35 -16.30
N ARG A 108 4.85 -11.32 -16.71
CA ARG A 108 5.36 -12.25 -17.74
C ARG A 108 5.18 -13.72 -17.32
N TYR A 109 5.44 -14.06 -16.07
CA TYR A 109 5.24 -15.42 -15.54
C TYR A 109 3.76 -15.83 -15.58
N ILE A 110 2.83 -15.02 -15.10
CA ILE A 110 1.40 -15.36 -15.09
C ILE A 110 0.81 -15.41 -16.52
N GLN A 111 1.48 -14.80 -17.52
CA GLN A 111 1.15 -14.95 -18.94
C GLN A 111 1.74 -16.21 -19.57
N GLY A 112 2.46 -17.06 -18.82
CA GLY A 112 2.98 -18.35 -19.26
C GLY A 112 4.44 -18.34 -19.72
N LYS A 113 5.21 -17.28 -19.40
CA LYS A 113 6.67 -17.31 -19.57
C LYS A 113 7.31 -18.16 -18.47
N GLU A 114 8.43 -18.80 -18.78
CA GLU A 114 9.20 -19.56 -17.79
C GLU A 114 9.69 -18.66 -16.65
N GLY A 115 9.72 -19.21 -15.44
CA GLY A 115 10.18 -18.47 -14.25
C GLY A 115 9.95 -19.26 -12.95
N SER A 116 10.45 -18.71 -11.86
CA SER A 116 10.24 -19.23 -10.51
C SER A 116 9.69 -18.12 -9.63
N ILE A 117 8.51 -18.33 -9.06
CA ILE A 117 7.88 -17.37 -8.15
C ILE A 117 8.82 -17.02 -6.99
N ASP A 118 9.46 -18.03 -6.39
CA ASP A 118 10.38 -17.83 -5.26
C ASP A 118 11.53 -16.89 -5.62
N LYS A 119 12.15 -17.06 -6.82
CA LYS A 119 13.21 -16.17 -7.29
C LYS A 119 12.69 -14.76 -7.57
N MET A 120 11.51 -14.64 -8.18
CA MET A 120 10.91 -13.33 -8.46
C MET A 120 10.61 -12.58 -7.17
N LEU A 121 10.02 -13.25 -6.18
CA LEU A 121 9.73 -12.64 -4.89
C LEU A 121 11.00 -12.25 -4.11
N GLN A 122 12.05 -13.08 -4.16
CA GLN A 122 13.35 -12.73 -3.54
C GLN A 122 14.00 -11.48 -4.15
N ASN A 123 13.65 -11.13 -5.39
CA ASN A 123 14.13 -9.92 -6.07
C ASN A 123 13.29 -8.68 -5.78
N PHE A 124 12.15 -8.80 -5.07
CA PHE A 124 11.39 -7.64 -4.66
C PHE A 124 12.18 -6.80 -3.65
N SER A 125 12.22 -5.50 -3.85
CA SER A 125 12.92 -4.55 -2.98
C SER A 125 12.28 -4.45 -1.61
N PHE A 126 10.97 -4.72 -1.52
CA PHE A 126 10.23 -4.74 -0.26
C PHE A 126 10.09 -6.17 0.27
N PRO A 127 10.86 -6.56 1.33
CA PRO A 127 10.79 -7.90 1.90
C PRO A 127 9.40 -8.31 2.41
N ILE A 128 8.51 -7.35 2.67
CA ILE A 128 7.12 -7.63 3.08
C ILE A 128 6.35 -8.48 2.07
N TYR A 129 6.81 -8.52 0.82
CA TYR A 129 6.19 -9.34 -0.23
C TYR A 129 6.86 -10.71 -0.43
N HIS A 130 7.97 -11.00 0.27
CA HIS A 130 8.61 -12.33 0.26
C HIS A 130 7.83 -13.32 1.15
N THR A 131 6.59 -13.62 0.80
CA THR A 131 5.65 -14.35 1.66
C THR A 131 4.89 -15.41 0.90
N GLU A 132 4.46 -16.48 1.61
CA GLU A 132 3.58 -17.49 1.05
C GLU A 132 2.24 -16.89 0.58
N GLN A 133 1.75 -15.82 1.21
CA GLN A 133 0.52 -15.15 0.81
C GLN A 133 0.65 -14.54 -0.59
N MET A 134 1.75 -13.83 -0.86
CA MET A 134 2.01 -13.27 -2.18
C MET A 134 2.26 -14.37 -3.22
N LYS A 135 2.99 -15.41 -2.84
CA LYS A 135 3.18 -16.60 -3.68
C LYS A 135 1.85 -17.23 -4.07
N ASN A 136 0.94 -17.40 -3.13
CA ASN A 136 -0.39 -17.95 -3.37
C ASN A 136 -1.23 -17.07 -4.31
N LEU A 137 -1.13 -15.74 -4.19
CA LEU A 137 -1.81 -14.80 -5.08
C LEU A 137 -1.28 -14.94 -6.51
N ILE A 138 0.04 -14.93 -6.70
CA ILE A 138 0.67 -15.06 -8.02
C ILE A 138 0.35 -16.42 -8.63
N GLN A 139 0.45 -17.51 -7.86
CA GLN A 139 0.14 -18.86 -8.34
C GLN A 139 -1.32 -18.97 -8.77
N TRP A 140 -2.26 -18.41 -7.99
CA TRP A 140 -3.66 -18.42 -8.36
C TRP A 140 -3.91 -17.65 -9.67
N MET A 141 -3.28 -16.48 -9.87
CA MET A 141 -3.40 -15.72 -11.11
C MET A 141 -2.82 -16.50 -12.31
N HIS A 142 -1.67 -17.15 -12.11
CA HIS A 142 -1.06 -18.02 -13.13
C HIS A 142 -2.00 -19.15 -13.52
N ASP A 143 -2.52 -19.91 -12.56
CA ASP A 143 -3.39 -21.06 -12.82
C ASP A 143 -4.71 -20.64 -13.49
N TYR A 144 -5.29 -19.53 -13.07
CA TYR A 144 -6.46 -18.92 -13.71
C TYR A 144 -6.17 -18.64 -15.19
N ASN A 145 -5.03 -18.05 -15.50
CA ASN A 145 -4.63 -17.68 -16.86
C ASN A 145 -4.37 -18.88 -17.77
N GLN A 146 -4.09 -20.07 -17.24
CA GLN A 146 -3.91 -21.29 -18.06
C GLN A 146 -5.19 -21.68 -18.80
N SER A 147 -6.35 -21.43 -18.23
CA SER A 147 -7.66 -21.81 -18.79
C SER A 147 -8.50 -20.62 -19.23
N ALA A 148 -8.14 -19.40 -18.84
CA ALA A 148 -8.90 -18.20 -19.15
C ALA A 148 -8.86 -17.85 -20.65
N PRO A 149 -9.98 -17.43 -21.28
CA PRO A 149 -9.99 -16.82 -22.59
C PRO A 149 -9.05 -15.61 -22.64
N LYS A 150 -8.50 -15.30 -23.82
CA LYS A 150 -7.48 -14.24 -23.99
C LYS A 150 -7.92 -12.88 -23.42
N ASP A 151 -9.17 -12.52 -23.62
CA ASP A 151 -9.79 -11.27 -23.17
C ASP A 151 -10.10 -11.23 -21.65
N LYS A 152 -10.00 -12.38 -20.96
CA LYS A 152 -10.22 -12.53 -19.52
C LYS A 152 -8.95 -12.86 -18.74
N LYS A 153 -7.80 -12.95 -19.41
CA LYS A 153 -6.53 -13.18 -18.72
C LYS A 153 -6.22 -12.06 -17.76
N LEU A 154 -5.75 -12.44 -16.58
CA LEU A 154 -5.36 -11.51 -15.52
C LEU A 154 -3.98 -10.92 -15.82
N ARG A 155 -3.76 -9.67 -15.45
CA ARG A 155 -2.49 -8.96 -15.51
C ARG A 155 -2.07 -8.47 -14.14
N PHE A 156 -0.76 -8.49 -13.88
CA PHE A 156 -0.14 -8.05 -12.64
C PHE A 156 0.72 -6.82 -12.92
N TYR A 157 0.52 -5.74 -12.18
CA TYR A 157 1.23 -4.48 -12.35
C TYR A 157 1.82 -3.98 -11.02
N GLY A 158 2.84 -3.13 -11.10
CA GLY A 158 3.28 -2.24 -10.04
C GLY A 158 2.93 -0.80 -10.38
N PHE A 159 2.72 0.04 -9.38
CA PHE A 159 2.45 1.47 -9.59
C PHE A 159 3.39 2.39 -8.82
N ASP A 160 4.36 1.85 -8.09
CA ASP A 160 5.41 2.58 -7.38
C ASP A 160 6.68 2.73 -8.24
N MET A 161 7.64 3.55 -7.80
CA MET A 161 8.83 3.92 -8.56
C MET A 161 10.09 4.10 -7.69
N GLN A 162 10.16 3.45 -6.52
CA GLN A 162 11.25 3.70 -5.56
C GLN A 162 12.55 2.95 -5.86
N ASN A 163 12.49 1.88 -6.67
CA ASN A 163 13.61 0.97 -6.94
C ASN A 163 13.81 0.75 -8.46
N PRO A 164 14.29 1.78 -9.18
CA PRO A 164 14.39 1.78 -10.64
C PRO A 164 15.41 0.76 -11.18
N GLU A 165 16.29 0.23 -10.33
CA GLU A 165 17.30 -0.77 -10.69
C GLU A 165 16.68 -2.04 -11.27
N THR A 166 15.47 -2.37 -10.90
CA THR A 166 14.77 -3.58 -11.38
C THR A 166 14.35 -3.50 -12.84
N SER A 167 14.31 -2.29 -13.41
CA SER A 167 14.01 -2.04 -14.82
C SER A 167 15.25 -2.14 -15.75
N TYR A 168 16.47 -2.28 -15.21
CA TYR A 168 17.71 -2.15 -15.97
C TYR A 168 17.83 -3.17 -17.11
N ASP A 169 17.73 -4.46 -16.79
CA ASP A 169 17.96 -5.53 -17.77
C ASP A 169 16.94 -5.48 -18.91
N PHE A 170 15.69 -5.21 -18.58
CA PHE A 170 14.64 -5.11 -19.59
C PHE A 170 14.83 -3.89 -20.50
N LEU A 171 15.07 -2.71 -19.95
CA LEU A 171 15.27 -1.48 -20.71
C LEU A 171 16.54 -1.56 -21.58
N LYS A 172 17.65 -2.13 -21.06
CA LYS A 172 18.87 -2.35 -21.83
C LYS A 172 18.58 -3.25 -23.02
N HIS A 173 17.95 -4.39 -22.80
CA HIS A 173 17.61 -5.33 -23.88
C HIS A 173 16.67 -4.70 -24.91
N TYR A 174 15.63 -4.00 -24.45
CA TYR A 174 14.64 -3.35 -25.32
C TYR A 174 15.29 -2.27 -26.20
N CYS A 175 16.10 -1.39 -25.62
CA CYS A 175 16.79 -0.33 -26.37
C CYS A 175 17.76 -0.89 -27.43
N LEU A 176 18.53 -1.92 -27.07
CA LEU A 176 19.47 -2.56 -28.00
C LEU A 176 18.74 -3.28 -29.16
N SER A 177 17.71 -4.06 -28.86
CA SER A 177 16.98 -4.83 -29.88
C SER A 177 16.23 -3.94 -30.87
N HIS A 178 15.83 -2.73 -30.47
CA HIS A 178 15.16 -1.77 -31.35
C HIS A 178 16.11 -0.72 -31.97
N GLY A 179 17.40 -0.77 -31.63
CA GLY A 179 18.38 0.22 -32.12
C GLY A 179 18.13 1.63 -31.61
N TYR A 180 17.51 1.78 -30.44
CA TYR A 180 17.22 3.08 -29.83
C TYR A 180 18.45 3.68 -29.14
N ALA A 181 19.40 2.86 -28.70
CA ALA A 181 20.66 3.25 -28.12
C ALA A 181 21.74 2.19 -28.39
N THR A 182 23.01 2.59 -28.29
CA THR A 182 24.16 1.69 -28.23
C THR A 182 24.41 1.21 -26.80
N GLU A 183 25.18 0.14 -26.65
CA GLU A 183 25.57 -0.35 -25.32
C GLU A 183 26.39 0.70 -24.56
N GLU A 184 27.33 1.39 -25.23
CA GLU A 184 28.13 2.46 -24.65
C GLU A 184 27.29 3.63 -24.13
N GLU A 185 26.24 4.03 -24.87
CA GLU A 185 25.28 5.06 -24.44
C GLU A 185 24.51 4.62 -23.21
N LEU A 186 23.97 3.38 -23.20
CA LEU A 186 23.25 2.82 -22.07
C LEU A 186 24.11 2.74 -20.82
N ASP A 187 25.31 2.17 -20.92
CA ASP A 187 26.23 2.03 -19.81
C ASP A 187 26.66 3.41 -19.24
N SER A 188 26.82 4.42 -20.12
CA SER A 188 27.20 5.78 -19.69
C SER A 188 26.09 6.53 -18.97
N VAL A 189 24.81 6.16 -19.21
CA VAL A 189 23.64 6.87 -18.66
C VAL A 189 22.98 6.10 -17.52
N LEU A 190 22.71 4.81 -17.73
CA LEU A 190 22.01 3.96 -16.78
C LEU A 190 22.95 3.23 -15.81
N GLY A 191 24.22 3.07 -16.17
CA GLY A 191 25.20 2.25 -15.45
C GLY A 191 25.48 0.93 -16.15
N ASN A 192 26.49 0.18 -15.67
CA ASN A 192 26.95 -1.04 -16.34
C ASN A 192 26.22 -2.32 -15.91
N GLU A 193 25.64 -2.32 -14.70
CA GLU A 193 25.01 -3.51 -14.10
C GLU A 193 23.62 -3.23 -13.51
N SER A 194 23.33 -1.97 -13.18
CA SER A 194 22.05 -1.53 -12.64
C SER A 194 21.84 -0.04 -12.84
N ILE A 195 20.59 0.42 -12.81
CA ILE A 195 20.28 1.84 -12.84
C ILE A 195 20.66 2.44 -11.48
N THR A 196 21.69 3.28 -11.49
CA THR A 196 22.09 4.04 -10.31
C THR A 196 21.67 5.49 -10.48
N LEU A 197 20.80 5.99 -9.61
CA LEU A 197 20.34 7.37 -9.62
C LEU A 197 20.99 8.18 -8.50
N ASP A 198 21.45 9.37 -8.84
CA ASP A 198 21.92 10.38 -7.89
C ASP A 198 21.62 11.80 -8.41
N ALA A 199 21.93 12.81 -7.61
CA ALA A 199 21.71 14.20 -7.98
C ALA A 199 22.53 14.67 -9.20
N GLN A 200 23.59 13.95 -9.58
CA GLN A 200 24.50 14.34 -10.68
C GLN A 200 24.04 13.74 -12.02
N ASN A 201 23.45 12.52 -12.01
CA ASN A 201 23.07 11.83 -13.23
C ASN A 201 21.55 11.83 -13.50
N ALA A 202 20.70 12.13 -12.53
CA ALA A 202 19.25 12.05 -12.67
C ALA A 202 18.73 12.82 -13.89
N GLN A 203 19.22 14.04 -14.16
CA GLN A 203 18.80 14.81 -15.34
C GLN A 203 19.20 14.12 -16.66
N LYS A 204 20.39 13.52 -16.69
CA LYS A 204 20.90 12.79 -17.86
C LYS A 204 20.05 11.56 -18.16
N VAL A 205 19.63 10.83 -17.12
CA VAL A 205 18.72 9.70 -17.25
C VAL A 205 17.36 10.15 -17.78
N VAL A 206 16.78 11.22 -17.23
CA VAL A 206 15.49 11.78 -17.72
C VAL A 206 15.56 12.16 -19.20
N ASP A 207 16.63 12.87 -19.62
CA ASP A 207 16.76 13.33 -21.00
C ASP A 207 17.00 12.16 -21.97
N PHE A 208 17.76 11.16 -21.58
CA PHE A 208 17.99 9.94 -22.34
C PHE A 208 16.70 9.16 -22.51
N LEU A 209 15.97 8.85 -21.44
CA LEU A 209 14.72 8.08 -21.49
C LEU A 209 13.62 8.83 -22.25
N ARG A 210 13.59 10.17 -22.20
CA ARG A 210 12.72 10.98 -23.06
C ARG A 210 13.06 10.74 -24.54
N GLY A 211 14.35 10.74 -24.90
CA GLY A 211 14.78 10.44 -26.28
C GLY A 211 14.40 9.04 -26.74
N VAL A 212 14.49 8.02 -25.87
CA VAL A 212 14.00 6.67 -26.14
C VAL A 212 12.47 6.69 -26.36
N ARG A 213 11.74 7.37 -25.49
CA ARG A 213 10.29 7.48 -25.57
C ARG A 213 9.83 8.15 -26.87
N ASP A 214 10.54 9.18 -27.32
CA ASP A 214 10.26 9.87 -28.60
C ASP A 214 10.50 8.93 -29.80
N LYS A 215 11.53 8.08 -29.77
CA LYS A 215 11.80 7.07 -30.77
C LYS A 215 10.72 5.98 -30.82
N MET A 216 10.15 5.59 -29.67
CA MET A 216 9.02 4.66 -29.59
C MET A 216 7.76 5.22 -30.25
N GLY A 217 7.57 6.53 -30.24
CA GLY A 217 6.39 7.20 -30.79
C GLY A 217 5.07 6.72 -30.15
N ASN A 218 4.05 6.49 -30.99
CA ASN A 218 2.77 5.93 -30.55
C ASN A 218 2.87 4.40 -30.48
N TYR A 219 3.27 3.88 -29.34
CA TYR A 219 3.33 2.44 -29.12
C TYR A 219 1.94 1.80 -29.03
N ASN A 220 1.86 0.52 -29.40
CA ASN A 220 0.64 -0.27 -29.24
C ASN A 220 0.63 -0.99 -27.87
N PRO A 221 -0.28 -0.63 -26.94
CA PRO A 221 -0.32 -1.26 -25.62
C PRO A 221 -0.70 -2.76 -25.65
N SER A 222 -1.17 -3.27 -26.79
CA SER A 222 -1.43 -4.70 -26.99
C SER A 222 -0.17 -5.51 -27.26
N ILE A 223 0.97 -4.86 -27.54
CA ILE A 223 2.29 -5.47 -27.64
C ILE A 223 2.92 -5.38 -26.24
N ASP A 224 3.18 -6.53 -25.64
CA ASP A 224 3.60 -6.60 -24.24
C ASP A 224 4.93 -5.85 -24.01
N ASP A 225 5.94 -6.09 -24.85
CA ASP A 225 7.26 -5.46 -24.69
C ASP A 225 7.21 -3.94 -24.84
N ASP A 226 6.42 -3.42 -25.80
CA ASP A 226 6.25 -1.97 -25.99
C ASP A 226 5.53 -1.32 -24.80
N ARG A 227 4.51 -1.99 -24.28
CA ARG A 227 3.79 -1.54 -23.09
C ARG A 227 4.69 -1.53 -21.87
N ASP A 228 5.41 -2.64 -21.63
CA ASP A 228 6.31 -2.76 -20.48
C ASP A 228 7.44 -1.72 -20.59
N ALA A 229 8.03 -1.52 -21.78
CA ALA A 229 9.05 -0.49 -21.97
C ALA A 229 8.54 0.92 -21.67
N ALA A 230 7.34 1.25 -22.14
CA ALA A 230 6.75 2.56 -21.87
C ALA A 230 6.50 2.81 -20.38
N LEU A 231 6.08 1.80 -19.64
CA LEU A 231 5.78 1.87 -18.21
C LEU A 231 7.06 1.85 -17.37
N GLU A 232 8.07 1.05 -17.73
CA GLU A 232 9.37 1.05 -17.06
C GLU A 232 10.14 2.36 -17.28
N ILE A 233 10.11 2.92 -18.50
CA ILE A 233 10.66 4.26 -18.79
C ILE A 233 10.00 5.31 -17.89
N ASN A 234 8.67 5.24 -17.74
CA ASN A 234 7.95 6.18 -16.88
C ASN A 234 8.35 6.03 -15.41
N SER A 235 8.43 4.81 -14.89
CA SER A 235 8.84 4.52 -13.50
C SER A 235 10.24 5.06 -13.21
N VAL A 236 11.23 4.74 -14.06
CA VAL A 236 12.61 5.23 -13.90
C VAL A 236 12.69 6.76 -14.02
N THR A 237 11.91 7.36 -14.93
CA THR A 237 11.86 8.84 -15.07
C THR A 237 11.30 9.49 -13.82
N GLN A 238 10.26 8.93 -13.20
CA GLN A 238 9.68 9.43 -11.95
C GLN A 238 10.68 9.31 -10.79
N ALA A 239 11.37 8.17 -10.67
CA ALA A 239 12.44 7.98 -9.70
C ALA A 239 13.55 9.04 -9.86
N ALA A 240 13.99 9.30 -11.09
CA ALA A 240 15.00 10.32 -11.38
C ALA A 240 14.52 11.75 -11.03
N ASN A 241 13.25 12.07 -11.33
CA ASN A 241 12.64 13.35 -10.98
C ASN A 241 12.57 13.58 -9.45
N THR A 242 12.40 12.51 -8.68
CA THR A 242 12.45 12.60 -7.21
C THR A 242 13.83 13.08 -6.74
N TRP A 243 14.93 12.60 -7.32
CA TRP A 243 16.27 13.09 -7.05
C TRP A 243 16.47 14.55 -7.43
N LEU A 244 15.86 15.00 -8.52
CA LEU A 244 15.96 16.41 -8.97
C LEU A 244 15.19 17.37 -8.06
N SER A 245 14.06 16.92 -7.54
CA SER A 245 13.19 17.75 -6.66
C SER A 245 13.62 17.75 -5.20
N THR A 246 14.32 16.69 -4.75
CA THR A 246 14.72 16.51 -3.34
C THR A 246 16.22 16.20 -3.24
N PRO A 247 17.13 17.17 -3.49
CA PRO A 247 18.58 16.93 -3.52
C PRO A 247 19.20 16.43 -2.21
N SER A 248 18.47 16.47 -1.10
CA SER A 248 18.95 16.11 0.25
C SER A 248 18.64 14.68 0.70
N GLN A 249 18.47 13.71 -0.19
CA GLN A 249 18.30 12.28 0.12
C GLN A 249 17.16 11.90 1.11
N ASN A 250 16.30 12.84 1.48
CA ASN A 250 15.16 12.57 2.37
C ASN A 250 13.86 12.46 1.57
N ALA A 251 13.69 11.34 0.84
CA ALA A 251 12.40 10.99 0.21
C ALA A 251 11.23 10.94 1.22
N ASN A 252 11.54 10.93 2.51
CA ASN A 252 10.58 10.99 3.63
C ASN A 252 10.22 12.43 4.06
N THR A 253 10.56 13.45 3.30
CA THR A 253 10.04 14.81 3.54
C THR A 253 8.61 14.91 3.01
N THR A 254 7.81 15.82 3.59
CA THR A 254 6.41 16.06 3.19
C THR A 254 6.26 16.27 1.68
N ASP A 255 7.22 16.98 1.06
CA ASP A 255 7.20 17.27 -0.39
C ASP A 255 7.52 16.01 -1.21
N GLY A 256 8.47 15.18 -0.79
CA GLY A 256 8.79 13.91 -1.45
C GLY A 256 7.65 12.89 -1.37
N SER A 257 6.96 12.79 -0.23
CA SER A 257 5.79 11.93 -0.06
C SER A 257 4.63 12.37 -0.97
N ASN A 258 4.32 13.66 -1.04
CA ASN A 258 3.26 14.19 -1.90
C ASN A 258 3.55 13.96 -3.39
N SER A 259 4.83 14.06 -3.82
CA SER A 259 5.19 13.78 -5.22
C SER A 259 5.06 12.30 -5.55
N ARG A 260 5.46 11.39 -4.66
CA ARG A 260 5.32 9.94 -4.84
C ARG A 260 3.85 9.53 -4.97
N ASP A 261 2.99 9.99 -4.07
CA ASP A 261 1.55 9.70 -4.13
C ASP A 261 0.91 10.23 -5.42
N ALA A 262 1.30 11.43 -5.87
CA ALA A 262 0.82 11.99 -7.12
C ALA A 262 1.29 11.19 -8.35
N ASP A 263 2.51 10.67 -8.33
CA ASP A 263 3.03 9.83 -9.40
C ASP A 263 2.42 8.44 -9.38
N MET A 264 2.19 7.83 -8.20
CA MET A 264 1.43 6.59 -8.06
C MET A 264 0.00 6.75 -8.62
N ALA A 265 -0.68 7.86 -8.34
CA ALA A 265 -2.02 8.13 -8.89
C ALA A 265 -2.00 8.18 -10.44
N LYS A 266 -1.04 8.90 -11.03
CA LYS A 266 -0.86 8.94 -12.50
C LYS A 266 -0.58 7.54 -13.08
N ASN A 267 0.24 6.74 -12.39
CA ASN A 267 0.54 5.37 -12.82
C ASN A 267 -0.72 4.50 -12.81
N VAL A 268 -1.51 4.53 -11.73
CA VAL A 268 -2.79 3.82 -11.64
C VAL A 268 -3.75 4.24 -12.76
N GLU A 269 -3.88 5.54 -13.03
CA GLU A 269 -4.73 6.03 -14.13
C GLU A 269 -4.22 5.59 -15.51
N ALA A 270 -2.90 5.58 -15.72
CA ALA A 270 -2.30 5.10 -16.96
C ALA A 270 -2.57 3.60 -17.16
N LEU A 271 -2.42 2.80 -16.09
CA LEU A 271 -2.74 1.37 -16.11
C LEU A 271 -4.22 1.13 -16.41
N LEU A 272 -5.12 1.90 -15.79
CA LEU A 272 -6.56 1.77 -16.03
C LEU A 272 -6.92 2.08 -17.50
N LYS A 273 -6.32 3.13 -18.11
CA LYS A 273 -6.48 3.45 -19.52
C LYS A 273 -5.92 2.37 -20.46
N ILE A 274 -4.87 1.67 -20.04
CA ILE A 274 -4.35 0.50 -20.76
C ILE A 274 -5.37 -0.64 -20.67
N GLU A 275 -5.86 -0.95 -19.47
CA GLU A 275 -6.86 -2.00 -19.24
C GLU A 275 -8.18 -1.76 -20.00
N GLU A 276 -8.60 -0.52 -20.21
CA GLU A 276 -9.73 -0.18 -21.08
C GLU A 276 -9.52 -0.62 -22.54
N LYS A 277 -8.27 -0.76 -23.00
CA LYS A 277 -7.93 -1.13 -24.38
C LYS A 277 -7.67 -2.63 -24.54
N ILE A 278 -7.09 -3.28 -23.51
CA ILE A 278 -6.60 -4.66 -23.63
C ILE A 278 -7.29 -5.65 -22.69
N GLY A 279 -8.07 -5.18 -21.74
CA GLY A 279 -8.75 -5.95 -20.70
C GLY A 279 -10.20 -5.53 -20.51
N SER A 280 -10.70 -5.67 -19.28
CA SER A 280 -12.07 -5.28 -18.92
C SER A 280 -12.24 -3.80 -18.61
N GLY A 281 -11.17 -3.03 -18.49
CA GLY A 281 -11.19 -1.67 -17.95
C GLY A 281 -11.41 -1.64 -16.44
N LYS A 282 -11.22 -2.75 -15.73
CA LYS A 282 -11.41 -2.88 -14.29
C LYS A 282 -10.16 -3.44 -13.61
N MET A 283 -9.73 -2.79 -12.51
CA MET A 283 -8.50 -3.12 -11.80
C MET A 283 -8.69 -3.06 -10.28
N LEU A 284 -8.11 -4.03 -9.55
CA LEU A 284 -7.89 -3.97 -8.10
C LEU A 284 -6.48 -3.46 -7.84
N ILE A 285 -6.35 -2.44 -6.99
CA ILE A 285 -5.05 -1.99 -6.48
C ILE A 285 -4.93 -2.32 -4.99
N ALA A 286 -3.71 -2.64 -4.53
CA ALA A 286 -3.39 -2.92 -3.13
C ALA A 286 -2.24 -2.05 -2.65
N ALA A 287 -2.46 -1.33 -1.54
CA ALA A 287 -1.48 -0.46 -0.90
C ALA A 287 -1.79 -0.26 0.59
N HIS A 288 -0.97 0.51 1.31
CA HIS A 288 -1.30 0.94 2.66
C HIS A 288 -2.59 1.77 2.70
N ASN A 289 -3.35 1.68 3.79
CA ASN A 289 -4.58 2.47 3.98
C ASN A 289 -4.39 3.96 3.71
N GLY A 290 -3.24 4.52 4.08
CA GLY A 290 -2.90 5.92 3.88
C GLY A 290 -2.84 6.34 2.42
N HIS A 291 -2.45 5.43 1.52
CA HIS A 291 -2.38 5.71 0.08
C HIS A 291 -3.71 5.55 -0.65
N VAL A 292 -4.62 4.71 -0.15
CA VAL A 292 -5.89 4.40 -0.85
C VAL A 292 -7.11 5.15 -0.32
N GLY A 293 -7.02 5.77 0.85
CA GLY A 293 -8.13 6.51 1.45
C GLY A 293 -8.55 7.73 0.64
N LYS A 294 -9.85 7.99 0.55
CA LYS A 294 -10.48 9.06 -0.27
C LYS A 294 -10.37 10.46 0.33
N SER A 295 -9.95 10.59 1.57
CA SER A 295 -9.79 11.88 2.23
C SER A 295 -8.40 12.00 2.86
N ILE A 296 -8.04 13.22 3.25
CA ILE A 296 -6.72 13.50 3.82
C ILE A 296 -6.49 12.66 5.07
N TYR A 297 -5.56 11.72 4.94
CA TYR A 297 -5.18 10.79 5.98
C TYR A 297 -4.47 11.47 7.16
N SER A 298 -3.55 12.37 6.85
CA SER A 298 -2.94 13.26 7.84
C SER A 298 -2.55 14.60 7.20
N LYS A 299 -2.52 15.66 8.00
CA LYS A 299 -2.07 16.99 7.51
C LYS A 299 -0.62 16.98 7.01
N ILE A 300 0.18 16.00 7.45
CA ILE A 300 1.57 15.85 7.06
C ILE A 300 1.70 15.22 5.67
N MET A 301 0.83 14.25 5.33
CA MET A 301 0.89 13.55 4.05
C MET A 301 0.23 14.32 2.90
N GLY A 302 -0.63 15.31 3.19
CA GLY A 302 -1.31 16.09 2.14
C GLY A 302 -2.26 15.25 1.27
N ASN A 303 -2.27 15.49 -0.04
CA ASN A 303 -3.08 14.74 -0.99
C ASN A 303 -2.41 13.42 -1.35
N THR A 304 -2.91 12.32 -0.79
CA THR A 304 -2.44 10.97 -1.11
C THR A 304 -3.03 10.48 -2.43
N MET A 305 -2.53 9.34 -2.92
CA MET A 305 -3.00 8.70 -4.16
C MET A 305 -4.53 8.54 -4.19
N GLY A 306 -5.12 8.01 -3.11
CA GLY A 306 -6.56 7.78 -3.02
C GLY A 306 -7.40 9.07 -3.05
N VAL A 307 -6.90 10.17 -2.48
CA VAL A 307 -7.54 11.49 -2.57
C VAL A 307 -7.58 11.97 -4.02
N ILE A 308 -6.48 11.82 -4.75
CA ILE A 308 -6.38 12.21 -6.17
C ILE A 308 -7.32 11.33 -7.00
N LEU A 309 -7.21 10.00 -6.88
CA LEU A 309 -8.05 9.05 -7.62
C LEU A 309 -9.54 9.23 -7.33
N SER A 310 -9.91 9.50 -6.07
CA SER A 310 -11.30 9.77 -5.69
C SER A 310 -11.86 11.01 -6.38
N LYS A 311 -11.05 12.07 -6.51
CA LYS A 311 -11.42 13.30 -7.20
C LYS A 311 -11.58 13.10 -8.71
N ASP A 312 -10.64 12.38 -9.32
CA ASP A 312 -10.55 12.25 -10.77
C ASP A 312 -11.49 11.17 -11.34
N LEU A 313 -11.73 10.08 -10.59
CA LEU A 313 -12.59 8.97 -11.00
C LEU A 313 -14.02 9.03 -10.41
N GLY A 314 -14.25 9.76 -9.32
CA GLY A 314 -15.56 9.88 -8.68
C GLY A 314 -16.17 8.52 -8.33
N GLU A 315 -17.40 8.24 -8.79
CA GLU A 315 -18.14 6.98 -8.54
C GLU A 315 -17.47 5.72 -9.13
N LYS A 316 -16.47 5.88 -9.99
CA LYS A 316 -15.72 4.76 -10.56
C LYS A 316 -14.66 4.21 -9.61
N TYR A 317 -14.33 4.92 -8.51
CA TYR A 317 -13.36 4.51 -7.51
C TYR A 317 -14.08 4.04 -6.23
N TYR A 318 -13.75 2.81 -5.79
CA TYR A 318 -14.27 2.19 -4.57
C TYR A 318 -13.11 1.81 -3.66
N ALA A 319 -13.08 2.35 -2.45
CA ALA A 319 -12.01 2.13 -1.49
C ALA A 319 -12.45 1.19 -0.36
N ILE A 320 -11.74 0.06 -0.21
CA ILE A 320 -11.87 -0.87 0.91
C ILE A 320 -10.73 -0.61 1.88
N GLY A 321 -11.05 -0.15 3.10
CA GLY A 321 -10.08 -0.06 4.17
C GLY A 321 -9.94 -1.37 4.93
N THR A 322 -8.86 -1.54 5.68
CA THR A 322 -8.73 -2.62 6.67
C THR A 322 -8.38 -2.06 8.04
N ASP A 323 -8.72 -2.77 9.11
CA ASP A 323 -8.20 -2.49 10.43
C ASP A 323 -8.15 -3.75 11.30
N PHE A 324 -7.45 -3.66 12.42
CA PHE A 324 -7.28 -4.72 13.40
C PHE A 324 -7.64 -4.23 14.80
N TRP A 325 -8.07 -5.14 15.68
CA TRP A 325 -8.04 -4.85 17.11
C TRP A 325 -6.63 -4.97 17.66
N GLU A 326 -5.98 -6.09 17.39
CA GLU A 326 -4.60 -6.41 17.76
C GLU A 326 -3.87 -6.95 16.54
N VAL A 327 -2.69 -6.42 16.24
CA VAL A 327 -1.80 -6.97 15.23
C VAL A 327 -0.47 -7.38 15.85
N THR A 328 -0.02 -8.56 15.51
CA THR A 328 1.38 -8.97 15.67
C THR A 328 2.03 -8.79 14.30
N ASP A 329 2.99 -7.89 14.21
CA ASP A 329 3.55 -7.40 12.96
C ASP A 329 5.03 -7.75 12.85
N ASN A 330 5.47 -8.22 11.69
CA ASN A 330 6.87 -8.39 11.35
C ASN A 330 7.36 -7.10 10.69
N ILE A 331 8.06 -6.25 11.45
CA ILE A 331 8.35 -4.87 11.07
C ILE A 331 9.86 -4.57 11.12
N LYS A 332 10.34 -3.72 10.22
CA LYS A 332 11.72 -3.23 10.19
C LYS A 332 11.97 -2.31 11.39
N THR A 333 12.98 -2.61 12.19
CA THR A 333 13.37 -1.77 13.32
C THR A 333 14.40 -0.74 12.87
N PHE A 334 14.12 0.54 13.10
CA PHE A 334 15.06 1.61 12.76
C PHE A 334 16.40 1.44 13.50
N GLY A 335 17.49 1.50 12.75
CA GLY A 335 18.85 1.33 13.27
C GLY A 335 19.27 -0.14 13.49
N ALA A 336 18.39 -1.12 13.25
CA ALA A 336 18.73 -2.54 13.28
C ALA A 336 18.83 -3.11 11.86
N ARG A 337 19.64 -4.18 11.71
CA ARG A 337 19.74 -4.91 10.44
C ARG A 337 18.53 -5.82 10.22
N GLU A 338 17.99 -6.36 11.30
CA GLU A 338 16.93 -7.36 11.27
C GLU A 338 15.57 -6.72 11.55
N ARG A 339 14.55 -7.36 11.01
CA ARG A 339 13.14 -7.10 11.34
C ARG A 339 12.85 -7.64 12.74
N SER A 340 11.77 -7.18 13.35
CA SER A 340 11.34 -7.64 14.67
C SER A 340 9.84 -7.90 14.71
N ILE A 341 9.42 -8.80 15.58
CA ILE A 341 8.01 -9.07 15.84
C ILE A 341 7.52 -8.08 16.90
N GLN A 342 6.59 -7.22 16.53
CA GLN A 342 6.01 -6.21 17.41
C GLN A 342 4.50 -6.38 17.49
N LYS A 343 3.93 -5.94 18.62
CA LYS A 343 2.49 -6.03 18.86
C LYS A 343 1.89 -4.63 19.05
N PHE A 344 0.78 -4.38 18.35
CA PHE A 344 0.04 -3.12 18.41
C PHE A 344 -1.45 -3.38 18.67
N ILE A 345 -2.10 -2.40 19.32
CA ILE A 345 -3.55 -2.36 19.53
C ILE A 345 -4.05 -1.07 18.90
N SER A 346 -5.05 -1.14 18.01
CA SER A 346 -5.57 0.03 17.30
C SER A 346 -6.44 0.93 18.16
N ALA A 347 -7.12 0.37 19.16
CA ALA A 347 -8.24 0.97 19.87
C ALA A 347 -9.45 1.30 18.97
N ASP A 348 -9.57 0.60 17.82
CA ASP A 348 -10.74 0.68 16.96
C ASP A 348 -11.91 -0.10 17.56
N PRO A 349 -13.06 0.58 17.85
CA PRO A 349 -14.23 -0.08 18.41
C PRO A 349 -14.92 -1.03 17.41
N LEU A 350 -14.78 -0.84 16.09
CA LEU A 350 -15.33 -1.74 15.08
C LEU A 350 -14.43 -2.97 14.93
N ALA A 351 -13.11 -2.80 14.83
CA ALA A 351 -12.18 -3.92 14.77
C ALA A 351 -12.27 -4.82 16.02
N ALA A 352 -12.56 -4.25 17.19
CA ALA A 352 -12.81 -5.03 18.40
C ALA A 352 -14.02 -5.97 18.29
N GLN A 353 -15.00 -5.67 17.40
CA GLN A 353 -16.17 -6.52 17.21
C GLN A 353 -15.88 -7.76 16.36
N ALA A 354 -14.78 -7.80 15.63
CA ALA A 354 -14.40 -8.97 14.84
C ALA A 354 -14.26 -10.25 15.68
N ARG A 355 -14.10 -10.13 17.02
CA ARG A 355 -14.14 -11.27 17.95
C ARG A 355 -15.47 -12.05 17.95
N PHE A 356 -16.55 -11.45 17.43
CA PHE A 356 -17.87 -12.10 17.32
C PHE A 356 -18.09 -12.69 15.94
N ALA A 357 -17.22 -12.44 14.98
CA ALA A 357 -17.23 -13.08 13.67
C ALA A 357 -16.65 -14.50 13.75
N LYS A 358 -17.12 -15.39 12.88
CA LYS A 358 -16.76 -16.83 12.88
C LYS A 358 -15.23 -17.05 12.86
N ASP A 359 -14.52 -16.32 11.98
CA ASP A 359 -13.08 -16.50 11.79
C ASP A 359 -12.28 -15.30 12.31
N GLY A 360 -12.88 -14.49 13.20
CA GLY A 360 -12.26 -13.28 13.72
C GLY A 360 -12.09 -12.18 12.67
N LYS A 361 -12.77 -12.27 11.55
CA LYS A 361 -12.75 -11.30 10.44
C LYS A 361 -14.17 -11.02 9.98
N TYR A 362 -14.48 -9.76 9.61
CA TYR A 362 -15.76 -9.43 8.99
C TYR A 362 -15.64 -8.24 8.06
N PHE A 363 -16.55 -8.20 7.11
CA PHE A 363 -16.75 -7.11 6.17
C PHE A 363 -17.90 -6.21 6.63
N LEU A 364 -17.75 -4.90 6.45
CA LEU A 364 -18.76 -3.90 6.73
C LEU A 364 -18.91 -2.96 5.54
N ASP A 365 -20.01 -3.04 4.84
CA ASP A 365 -20.43 -2.08 3.82
C ASP A 365 -21.06 -0.87 4.50
N PHE A 366 -20.47 0.30 4.35
CA PHE A 366 -20.97 1.53 4.98
C PHE A 366 -22.29 1.98 4.39
N SER A 367 -22.54 1.71 3.11
CA SER A 367 -23.79 2.05 2.45
C SER A 367 -25.00 1.26 2.98
N ALA A 368 -24.74 0.07 3.52
CA ALA A 368 -25.77 -0.77 4.13
C ALA A 368 -26.20 -0.33 5.54
N ILE A 369 -25.48 0.63 6.15
CA ILE A 369 -25.74 1.11 7.52
C ILE A 369 -26.68 2.33 7.46
N ALA A 370 -27.98 2.08 7.32
CA ALA A 370 -28.98 3.14 7.14
C ALA A 370 -29.49 3.78 8.45
N ASP A 371 -29.46 3.05 9.58
CA ASP A 371 -29.96 3.56 10.86
C ASP A 371 -28.99 4.56 11.49
N GLN A 372 -29.27 5.84 11.32
CA GLN A 372 -28.47 6.95 11.86
C GLN A 372 -28.37 6.96 13.40
N ASN A 373 -29.31 6.32 14.10
CA ASN A 373 -29.28 6.21 15.55
C ASN A 373 -28.43 5.03 16.03
N SER A 374 -28.01 4.14 15.12
CA SER A 374 -27.17 3.01 15.49
C SER A 374 -25.76 3.48 15.91
N LYS A 375 -25.18 2.76 16.86
CA LYS A 375 -23.80 3.05 17.30
C LYS A 375 -22.79 2.85 16.16
N ILE A 376 -23.05 1.93 15.22
CA ILE A 376 -22.18 1.70 14.06
C ILE A 376 -22.20 2.92 13.14
N TYR A 377 -23.39 3.44 12.80
CA TYR A 377 -23.52 4.66 12.00
C TYR A 377 -22.74 5.83 12.61
N GLN A 378 -22.93 6.06 13.92
CA GLN A 378 -22.22 7.12 14.64
C GLN A 378 -20.70 6.96 14.62
N LEU A 379 -20.20 5.73 14.70
CA LEU A 379 -18.76 5.44 14.66
C LEU A 379 -18.18 5.69 13.28
N ILE A 380 -18.80 5.16 12.20
CA ILE A 380 -18.28 5.35 10.85
C ILE A 380 -18.36 6.81 10.37
N HIS A 381 -19.28 7.62 10.92
CA HIS A 381 -19.44 9.05 10.60
C HIS A 381 -18.86 9.98 11.65
N SER A 382 -17.91 9.53 12.44
CA SER A 382 -17.21 10.37 13.43
C SER A 382 -15.73 9.98 13.50
N PRO A 383 -14.85 10.95 13.81
CA PRO A 383 -13.43 10.65 13.98
C PRO A 383 -13.21 9.64 15.11
N MET A 384 -12.75 8.45 14.76
CA MET A 384 -12.40 7.36 15.69
C MET A 384 -10.94 6.93 15.53
N ARG A 385 -10.42 6.16 16.49
CA ARG A 385 -9.09 5.56 16.40
C ARG A 385 -9.14 4.37 15.43
N MET A 386 -8.11 4.29 14.62
CA MET A 386 -7.81 3.17 13.73
C MET A 386 -6.33 2.83 13.82
N GLY A 387 -5.96 1.60 13.48
CA GLY A 387 -4.58 1.17 13.35
C GLY A 387 -3.89 1.81 12.15
N ASP A 388 -2.59 2.09 12.31
CA ASP A 388 -1.74 2.69 11.29
C ASP A 388 -0.30 2.27 11.55
N VAL A 389 0.09 1.12 10.99
CA VAL A 389 1.43 0.53 11.17
C VAL A 389 2.12 0.42 9.82
N GLY A 390 3.02 1.36 9.55
CA GLY A 390 3.88 1.35 8.37
C GLY A 390 5.06 0.38 8.53
N GLU A 391 6.09 0.53 7.69
CA GLU A 391 7.23 -0.40 7.61
C GLU A 391 8.33 -0.13 8.65
N GLY A 392 8.21 0.89 9.49
CA GLY A 392 9.25 1.28 10.44
C GLY A 392 8.83 1.24 11.91
N TYR A 393 9.65 0.61 12.76
CA TYR A 393 9.45 0.54 14.20
C TYR A 393 10.52 1.26 15.00
N MET A 394 10.10 2.04 15.98
CA MET A 394 10.92 2.57 17.08
C MET A 394 10.29 2.21 18.42
N TRP A 395 11.09 1.94 19.43
CA TRP A 395 10.61 1.55 20.77
C TRP A 395 9.63 2.56 21.39
N MET A 396 9.74 3.84 21.04
CA MET A 396 8.83 4.89 21.51
C MET A 396 7.39 4.71 21.02
N MET A 397 7.17 3.98 19.93
CA MET A 397 5.82 3.69 19.42
C MET A 397 4.96 2.95 20.45
N ARG A 398 5.59 2.13 21.31
CA ARG A 398 4.90 1.46 22.42
C ARG A 398 4.42 2.44 23.51
N LEU A 399 5.17 3.52 23.72
CA LEU A 399 4.82 4.52 24.72
C LEU A 399 3.80 5.52 24.20
N PHE A 400 3.84 5.83 22.91
CA PHE A 400 3.03 6.85 22.27
C PHE A 400 2.25 6.32 21.06
N PRO A 401 1.39 5.28 21.24
CA PRO A 401 0.68 4.65 20.12
C PRO A 401 -0.22 5.64 19.37
N ASN A 402 -0.86 6.58 20.05
CA ASN A 402 -1.75 7.58 19.46
C ASN A 402 -1.05 8.57 18.52
N GLN A 403 0.29 8.63 18.52
CA GLN A 403 1.13 9.48 17.67
C GLN A 403 1.93 8.69 16.63
N SER A 404 1.89 7.36 16.67
CA SER A 404 2.85 6.56 15.90
C SER A 404 2.30 5.30 15.23
N SER A 405 1.27 4.67 15.79
CA SER A 405 0.68 3.43 15.27
C SER A 405 -0.84 3.46 15.24
N ARG A 406 -1.41 4.61 15.51
CA ARG A 406 -2.85 4.88 15.45
C ARG A 406 -3.10 6.21 14.75
N ILE A 407 -4.16 6.25 13.99
CA ILE A 407 -4.67 7.48 13.39
C ILE A 407 -6.07 7.78 13.95
N LYS A 408 -6.50 9.04 13.86
CA LYS A 408 -7.86 9.44 14.21
C LYS A 408 -8.53 10.07 13.00
N VAL A 409 -9.40 9.31 12.34
CA VAL A 409 -10.09 9.68 11.11
C VAL A 409 -11.57 9.29 11.18
N GLU A 410 -12.37 9.84 10.29
CA GLU A 410 -13.76 9.45 10.07
C GLU A 410 -13.80 8.37 8.96
N PRO A 411 -14.13 7.10 9.29
CA PRO A 411 -14.03 6.00 8.34
C PRO A 411 -14.82 6.20 7.05
N SER A 412 -16.04 6.76 7.13
CA SER A 412 -16.91 6.96 5.96
C SER A 412 -16.41 8.03 4.98
N GLN A 413 -15.52 8.91 5.41
CA GLN A 413 -14.83 9.85 4.51
C GLN A 413 -13.62 9.20 3.83
N MET A 414 -13.04 8.18 4.47
CA MET A 414 -11.84 7.49 3.98
C MET A 414 -12.18 6.35 3.01
N PHE A 415 -13.23 5.57 3.34
CA PHE A 415 -13.52 4.30 2.68
C PHE A 415 -15.02 4.15 2.40
N ASP A 416 -15.36 3.33 1.41
CA ASP A 416 -16.75 2.90 1.14
C ASP A 416 -17.15 1.71 2.00
N SER A 417 -16.17 0.88 2.35
CA SER A 417 -16.33 -0.30 3.19
C SER A 417 -15.03 -0.63 3.90
N MET A 418 -15.10 -1.49 4.91
CA MET A 418 -13.91 -1.96 5.62
C MET A 418 -13.98 -3.45 5.95
N ILE A 419 -12.79 -4.06 6.04
CA ILE A 419 -12.60 -5.41 6.56
C ILE A 419 -11.85 -5.31 7.89
N PHE A 420 -12.42 -5.87 8.94
CA PHE A 420 -11.87 -5.85 10.28
C PHE A 420 -11.35 -7.22 10.70
N VAL A 421 -10.18 -7.23 11.33
CA VAL A 421 -9.51 -8.43 11.86
C VAL A 421 -9.33 -8.28 13.37
N TYR A 422 -9.78 -9.27 14.16
CA TYR A 422 -9.64 -9.19 15.61
C TYR A 422 -8.19 -9.32 16.06
N LYS A 423 -7.49 -10.36 15.58
CA LYS A 423 -6.07 -10.60 15.89
C LYS A 423 -5.34 -10.99 14.61
N ALA A 424 -4.63 -10.03 14.09
CA ALA A 424 -3.84 -10.21 12.88
C ALA A 424 -2.45 -10.78 13.20
N LYS A 425 -1.98 -11.71 12.37
CA LYS A 425 -0.75 -12.48 12.53
C LYS A 425 0.40 -11.86 11.72
N PRO A 426 1.66 -12.07 12.13
CA PRO A 426 2.79 -11.57 11.38
C PRO A 426 3.02 -12.35 10.08
N ILE A 427 3.57 -11.69 9.07
CA ILE A 427 4.14 -12.36 7.90
C ILE A 427 5.34 -13.21 8.31
N GLN A 428 5.55 -14.29 7.55
CA GLN A 428 6.79 -15.05 7.53
C GLN A 428 7.49 -14.77 6.19
N ILE A 429 8.68 -14.20 6.28
CA ILE A 429 9.53 -13.88 5.14
C ILE A 429 10.45 -15.07 4.90
N PHE A 430 10.57 -15.56 3.66
CA PHE A 430 11.45 -16.66 3.25
C PHE A 430 12.69 -16.20 2.48
#